data_57e9c8fb2630d5cb3306180054f3976c
#
_entry.id   57e9c8fb2630d5cb3306180054f3976c
#
_cell.length_a   1.000
_cell.length_b   1.000
_cell.length_c   1.000
_cell.angle_alpha   90.00
_cell.angle_beta   90.00
_cell.angle_gamma   90.00
#
_symmetry.space_group_name_H-M   'P 1'
#
loop_
_entity.id
_entity.type
_entity.pdbx_description
1 polymer ?
#
loop_
_entity_poly.entity_id
_entity_poly.type
_entity_poly.pdbx_seq_one_letter_code
_entity_poly.pdbx_strand_id
1 'polypeptide(L)'
;MSFKIVVDSCCDLTADMMKEGCFVKVPLVIRSNGSTFVDDETLDQQDLLNCMSQSEDAPSTSCPSPQSYLDAYQGVDDVYVVTLSAHLSGSHNCAEQARLLMEEDHPEVNVQVFNSCSAAAGEVAVALKILELAKSGLPFKHVVRETQQFIGRIKTLFVLETLENLRKNGRLTKLQAVITGALKIKLFMGGTPEGEICKLGQALTMKQALGKLVDKIASDPDHEGRVATICQCNCPERAQQLKANIEKKCKFADIIIVPAGGITTVYANDGGVVVSY
;
A
#
# COMPACT_ATOMS: atom_id res chain seq x y z
N MET A 1 -14.74 22.29 -9.69
CA MET A 1 -14.32 21.10 -10.43
C MET A 1 -14.60 19.91 -9.54
N SER A 2 -15.25 18.90 -10.08
CA SER A 2 -15.48 17.64 -9.39
C SER A 2 -14.25 16.74 -9.55
N PHE A 3 -13.87 16.02 -8.49
CA PHE A 3 -12.73 15.12 -8.57
C PHE A 3 -12.99 13.77 -7.91
N LYS A 4 -12.24 12.77 -8.35
CA LYS A 4 -12.15 11.45 -7.72
C LYS A 4 -10.70 11.06 -7.46
N ILE A 5 -10.52 10.27 -6.42
CA ILE A 5 -9.26 9.58 -6.12
C ILE A 5 -9.52 8.09 -6.28
N VAL A 6 -9.06 7.53 -7.40
CA VAL A 6 -9.19 6.10 -7.70
C VAL A 6 -7.97 5.39 -7.13
N VAL A 7 -8.20 4.33 -6.37
CA VAL A 7 -7.13 3.54 -5.77
C VAL A 7 -7.31 2.06 -6.09
N ASP A 8 -6.24 1.30 -6.25
CA ASP A 8 -6.40 -0.15 -6.22
C ASP A 8 -6.58 -0.64 -4.77
N SER A 9 -7.01 -1.88 -4.60
CA SER A 9 -7.38 -2.38 -3.28
C SER A 9 -6.20 -2.66 -2.33
N CYS A 10 -4.96 -2.57 -2.82
CA CYS A 10 -3.80 -2.57 -1.92
C CYS A 10 -3.69 -1.26 -1.11
N CYS A 11 -4.42 -0.22 -1.50
CA CYS A 11 -4.60 0.99 -0.72
C CYS A 11 -5.62 0.74 0.41
N ASP A 12 -5.14 0.48 1.60
CA ASP A 12 -5.93 0.05 2.76
C ASP A 12 -6.72 1.20 3.39
N LEU A 13 -7.58 1.86 2.60
CA LEU A 13 -8.45 2.93 3.09
C LEU A 13 -9.49 2.38 4.08
N THR A 14 -9.67 3.08 5.19
CA THR A 14 -10.70 2.74 6.18
C THR A 14 -12.10 3.13 5.69
N ALA A 15 -13.13 2.52 6.29
CA ALA A 15 -14.53 2.89 6.02
C ALA A 15 -14.79 4.39 6.29
N ASP A 16 -14.11 4.98 7.29
CA ASP A 16 -14.25 6.41 7.59
C ASP A 16 -13.61 7.29 6.50
N MET A 17 -12.46 6.90 5.94
CA MET A 17 -11.86 7.60 4.81
C MET A 17 -12.75 7.51 3.56
N MET A 18 -13.40 6.38 3.33
CA MET A 18 -14.34 6.20 2.21
C MET A 18 -15.58 7.10 2.31
N LYS A 19 -15.98 7.53 3.51
CA LYS A 19 -17.10 8.48 3.72
C LYS A 19 -16.82 9.87 3.14
N GLU A 20 -15.58 10.21 2.81
CA GLU A 20 -15.24 11.45 2.08
C GLU A 20 -15.95 11.56 0.72
N GLY A 21 -16.40 10.44 0.16
CA GLY A 21 -17.22 10.35 -1.05
C GLY A 21 -16.48 10.60 -2.35
N CYS A 22 -15.19 10.90 -2.30
CA CYS A 22 -14.34 11.11 -3.49
C CYS A 22 -13.42 9.91 -3.80
N PHE A 23 -13.32 8.93 -2.91
CA PHE A 23 -12.54 7.72 -3.15
C PHE A 23 -13.34 6.66 -3.91
N VAL A 24 -12.69 6.02 -4.88
CA VAL A 24 -13.20 4.85 -5.60
C VAL A 24 -12.14 3.75 -5.54
N LYS A 25 -12.49 2.60 -5.00
CA LYS A 25 -11.61 1.43 -4.92
C LYS A 25 -11.84 0.51 -6.12
N VAL A 26 -10.75 0.13 -6.80
CA VAL A 26 -10.76 -0.87 -7.89
C VAL A 26 -10.15 -2.16 -7.35
N PRO A 27 -10.95 -3.23 -7.17
CA PRO A 27 -10.52 -4.40 -6.44
C PRO A 27 -9.59 -5.30 -7.26
N LEU A 28 -8.54 -5.81 -6.61
CA LEU A 28 -7.78 -6.97 -7.06
C LEU A 28 -8.54 -8.26 -6.69
N VAL A 29 -8.13 -9.36 -7.31
CA VAL A 29 -8.69 -10.68 -7.04
C VAL A 29 -7.62 -11.58 -6.41
N ILE A 30 -8.02 -12.33 -5.39
CA ILE A 30 -7.19 -13.28 -4.65
C ILE A 30 -7.72 -14.69 -4.88
N ARG A 31 -6.84 -15.65 -5.12
CA ARG A 31 -7.17 -17.07 -5.19
C ARG A 31 -6.33 -17.85 -4.20
N SER A 32 -6.98 -18.60 -3.34
CA SER A 32 -6.34 -19.43 -2.33
C SER A 32 -7.19 -20.68 -2.09
N ASN A 33 -6.54 -21.85 -2.01
CA ASN A 33 -7.19 -23.11 -1.66
C ASN A 33 -8.49 -23.39 -2.45
N GLY A 34 -8.50 -23.14 -3.77
CA GLY A 34 -9.65 -23.31 -4.64
C GLY A 34 -10.74 -22.24 -4.52
N SER A 35 -10.64 -21.33 -3.55
CA SER A 35 -11.55 -20.20 -3.36
C SER A 35 -11.07 -18.96 -4.09
N THR A 36 -12.01 -18.10 -4.47
CA THR A 36 -11.73 -16.78 -5.07
C THR A 36 -12.34 -15.70 -4.20
N PHE A 37 -11.56 -14.69 -3.85
CA PHE A 37 -11.97 -13.52 -3.09
C PHE A 37 -11.76 -12.28 -3.94
N VAL A 38 -12.75 -11.37 -3.91
CA VAL A 38 -12.60 -10.01 -4.44
C VAL A 38 -12.17 -9.12 -3.27
N ASP A 39 -11.15 -8.29 -3.45
CA ASP A 39 -10.64 -7.43 -2.38
C ASP A 39 -11.42 -6.12 -2.29
N ASP A 40 -12.68 -6.25 -1.93
CA ASP A 40 -13.64 -5.15 -1.74
C ASP A 40 -14.20 -5.14 -0.30
N GLU A 41 -15.27 -4.40 -0.08
CA GLU A 41 -15.92 -4.27 1.23
C GLU A 41 -16.62 -5.55 1.72
N THR A 42 -16.79 -6.53 0.87
CA THR A 42 -17.42 -7.83 1.21
C THR A 42 -16.40 -8.85 1.72
N LEU A 43 -15.10 -8.56 1.60
CA LEU A 43 -14.06 -9.49 2.00
C LEU A 43 -13.95 -9.57 3.52
N ASP A 44 -14.10 -10.78 4.07
CA ASP A 44 -13.77 -11.08 5.46
C ASP A 44 -12.30 -11.48 5.58
N GLN A 45 -11.52 -10.67 6.31
CA GLN A 45 -10.09 -10.90 6.50
C GLN A 45 -9.81 -12.23 7.23
N GLN A 46 -10.65 -12.61 8.20
CA GLN A 46 -10.45 -13.83 8.96
C GLN A 46 -10.70 -15.06 8.11
N ASP A 47 -11.71 -15.03 7.24
CA ASP A 47 -11.98 -16.10 6.29
C ASP A 47 -10.83 -16.27 5.30
N LEU A 48 -10.26 -15.15 4.81
CA LEU A 48 -9.08 -15.18 3.95
C LEU A 48 -7.87 -15.80 4.68
N LEU A 49 -7.59 -15.39 5.90
CA LEU A 49 -6.48 -15.94 6.72
C LEU A 49 -6.69 -17.44 6.99
N ASN A 50 -7.90 -17.86 7.32
CA ASN A 50 -8.24 -19.27 7.53
C ASN A 50 -8.03 -20.08 6.24
N CYS A 51 -8.51 -19.59 5.11
CA CYS A 51 -8.33 -20.22 3.80
C CYS A 51 -6.85 -20.37 3.44
N MET A 52 -6.05 -19.31 3.64
CA MET A 52 -4.61 -19.33 3.40
C MET A 52 -3.87 -20.33 4.31
N SER A 53 -4.26 -20.44 5.58
CA SER A 53 -3.63 -21.33 6.55
C SER A 53 -3.87 -22.82 6.26
N GLN A 54 -4.95 -23.15 5.55
CA GLN A 54 -5.33 -24.52 5.16
C GLN A 54 -4.70 -24.94 3.82
N SER A 55 -4.01 -24.03 3.10
CA SER A 55 -3.42 -24.31 1.81
C SER A 55 -1.93 -24.60 1.93
N GLU A 56 -1.46 -25.64 1.24
CA GLU A 56 -0.03 -25.89 1.04
C GLU A 56 0.58 -24.93 -0.02
N ASP A 57 -0.26 -24.46 -0.94
CA ASP A 57 0.13 -23.52 -1.98
C ASP A 57 0.00 -22.06 -1.49
N ALA A 58 0.91 -21.22 -2.01
CA ALA A 58 0.77 -19.79 -1.78
C ALA A 58 -0.45 -19.25 -2.51
N PRO A 59 -1.21 -18.31 -1.90
CA PRO A 59 -2.27 -17.61 -2.60
C PRO A 59 -1.71 -16.85 -3.80
N SER A 60 -2.47 -16.79 -4.89
CA SER A 60 -2.16 -15.99 -6.07
C SER A 60 -3.06 -14.77 -6.15
N THR A 61 -2.58 -13.70 -6.79
CA THR A 61 -3.34 -12.47 -6.97
C THR A 61 -3.31 -12.00 -8.41
N SER A 62 -4.38 -11.34 -8.85
CA SER A 62 -4.44 -10.69 -10.16
C SER A 62 -4.86 -9.22 -10.01
N CYS A 63 -4.19 -8.33 -10.79
CA CYS A 63 -4.54 -6.93 -10.85
C CYS A 63 -5.92 -6.72 -11.51
N PRO A 64 -6.54 -5.55 -11.30
CA PRO A 64 -7.76 -5.16 -11.99
C PRO A 64 -7.53 -5.08 -13.50
N SER A 65 -8.61 -5.23 -14.27
CA SER A 65 -8.56 -5.02 -15.72
C SER A 65 -8.48 -3.52 -16.07
N PRO A 66 -7.99 -3.15 -17.27
CA PRO A 66 -8.10 -1.77 -17.76
C PRO A 66 -9.56 -1.27 -17.77
N GLN A 67 -10.52 -2.15 -18.10
CA GLN A 67 -11.95 -1.78 -18.10
C GLN A 67 -12.44 -1.38 -16.71
N SER A 68 -12.03 -2.09 -15.65
CA SER A 68 -12.41 -1.76 -14.28
C SER A 68 -11.91 -0.37 -13.85
N TYR A 69 -10.71 0.03 -14.32
CA TYR A 69 -10.20 1.37 -14.11
C TYR A 69 -10.96 2.41 -14.94
N LEU A 70 -11.23 2.13 -16.22
CA LEU A 70 -11.96 3.02 -17.11
C LEU A 70 -13.35 3.34 -16.54
N ASP A 71 -14.05 2.34 -16.03
CA ASP A 71 -15.36 2.53 -15.38
C ASP A 71 -15.25 3.43 -14.14
N ALA A 72 -14.16 3.31 -13.37
CA ALA A 72 -13.92 4.13 -12.18
C ALA A 72 -13.59 5.60 -12.50
N TYR A 73 -13.05 5.90 -13.69
CA TYR A 73 -12.65 7.26 -14.08
C TYR A 73 -13.82 8.17 -14.45
N GLN A 74 -14.97 7.60 -14.78
CA GLN A 74 -16.11 8.35 -15.35
C GLN A 74 -16.80 9.27 -14.33
N GLY A 75 -17.45 10.33 -14.83
CA GLY A 75 -18.42 11.16 -14.10
C GLY A 75 -17.84 12.33 -13.29
N VAL A 76 -16.57 12.71 -13.51
CA VAL A 76 -15.92 13.88 -12.90
C VAL A 76 -14.94 14.55 -13.89
N ASP A 77 -14.50 15.76 -13.56
CA ASP A 77 -13.56 16.52 -14.41
C ASP A 77 -12.10 16.08 -14.18
N ASP A 78 -11.74 15.76 -12.92
CA ASP A 78 -10.38 15.46 -12.51
C ASP A 78 -10.31 14.07 -11.83
N VAL A 79 -9.44 13.20 -12.31
CA VAL A 79 -9.22 11.85 -11.77
C VAL A 79 -7.76 11.68 -11.36
N TYR A 80 -7.54 11.42 -10.09
CA TYR A 80 -6.24 11.08 -9.54
C TYR A 80 -6.21 9.59 -9.21
N VAL A 81 -5.32 8.83 -9.84
CA VAL A 81 -5.26 7.38 -9.68
C VAL A 81 -4.00 7.00 -8.91
N VAL A 82 -4.12 6.27 -7.82
CA VAL A 82 -2.97 5.74 -7.07
C VAL A 82 -2.97 4.22 -7.19
N THR A 83 -1.85 3.66 -7.60
CA THR A 83 -1.66 2.22 -7.68
C THR A 83 -0.47 1.79 -6.83
N LEU A 84 -0.49 0.53 -6.39
CA LEU A 84 0.71 -0.05 -5.79
C LEU A 84 1.87 -0.05 -6.80
N SER A 85 3.09 -0.24 -6.29
CA SER A 85 4.31 -0.18 -7.10
C SER A 85 4.21 -1.03 -8.37
N ALA A 86 4.58 -0.42 -9.50
CA ALA A 86 4.66 -1.07 -10.80
C ALA A 86 5.68 -2.24 -10.82
N HIS A 87 6.63 -2.29 -9.88
CA HIS A 87 7.54 -3.41 -9.70
C HIS A 87 6.90 -4.61 -8.97
N LEU A 88 5.78 -4.41 -8.28
CA LEU A 88 5.10 -5.44 -7.50
C LEU A 88 3.85 -5.98 -8.19
N SER A 89 3.20 -5.19 -9.05
CA SER A 89 1.93 -5.56 -9.70
C SER A 89 1.77 -4.94 -11.08
N GLY A 90 0.97 -5.58 -11.93
CA GLY A 90 0.50 -5.01 -13.20
C GLY A 90 -0.58 -3.93 -13.06
N SER A 91 -1.02 -3.61 -11.84
CA SER A 91 -2.08 -2.65 -11.54
C SER A 91 -1.83 -1.28 -12.19
N HIS A 92 -0.61 -0.75 -12.03
CA HIS A 92 -0.20 0.52 -12.65
C HIS A 92 -0.33 0.51 -14.17
N ASN A 93 0.13 -0.56 -14.82
CA ASN A 93 0.04 -0.68 -16.27
C ASN A 93 -1.41 -0.75 -16.77
N CYS A 94 -2.30 -1.46 -16.04
CA CYS A 94 -3.73 -1.51 -16.37
C CYS A 94 -4.40 -0.14 -16.19
N ALA A 95 -4.04 0.60 -15.14
CA ALA A 95 -4.54 1.96 -14.90
C ALA A 95 -4.08 2.94 -16.00
N GLU A 96 -2.82 2.84 -16.45
CA GLU A 96 -2.29 3.65 -17.55
C GLU A 96 -2.95 3.32 -18.89
N GLN A 97 -3.24 2.04 -19.17
CA GLN A 97 -4.02 1.67 -20.37
C GLN A 97 -5.42 2.28 -20.34
N ALA A 98 -6.10 2.25 -19.19
CA ALA A 98 -7.40 2.89 -19.02
C ALA A 98 -7.32 4.42 -19.20
N ARG A 99 -6.24 5.06 -18.71
CA ARG A 99 -6.01 6.50 -18.92
C ARG A 99 -5.89 6.86 -20.39
N LEU A 100 -5.16 6.06 -21.17
CA LEU A 100 -5.03 6.30 -22.62
C LEU A 100 -6.37 6.17 -23.35
N LEU A 101 -7.18 5.17 -23.01
CA LEU A 101 -8.54 5.01 -23.55
C LEU A 101 -9.44 6.21 -23.16
N MET A 102 -9.36 6.65 -21.89
CA MET A 102 -10.12 7.80 -21.41
C MET A 102 -9.71 9.10 -22.14
N GLU A 103 -8.42 9.30 -22.37
CA GLU A 103 -7.89 10.47 -23.11
C GLU A 103 -8.34 10.48 -24.58
N GLU A 104 -8.50 9.29 -25.22
CA GLU A 104 -8.98 9.17 -26.60
C GLU A 104 -10.49 9.48 -26.70
N ASP A 105 -11.30 8.91 -25.78
CA ASP A 105 -12.76 9.00 -25.82
C ASP A 105 -13.30 10.27 -25.14
N HIS A 106 -12.61 10.78 -24.12
CA HIS A 106 -13.02 11.88 -23.24
C HIS A 106 -11.85 12.84 -22.95
N PRO A 107 -11.34 13.58 -23.96
CA PRO A 107 -10.16 14.46 -23.81
C PRO A 107 -10.39 15.65 -22.86
N GLU A 108 -11.64 15.93 -22.48
CA GLU A 108 -12.00 16.95 -21.50
C GLU A 108 -11.73 16.52 -20.04
N VAL A 109 -11.59 15.22 -19.78
CA VAL A 109 -11.34 14.67 -18.43
C VAL A 109 -9.84 14.60 -18.17
N ASN A 110 -9.41 15.21 -17.08
CA ASN A 110 -8.02 15.12 -16.67
C ASN A 110 -7.79 13.83 -15.86
N VAL A 111 -6.94 12.93 -16.34
CA VAL A 111 -6.58 11.70 -15.62
C VAL A 111 -5.07 11.66 -15.39
N GLN A 112 -4.65 11.48 -14.13
CA GLN A 112 -3.25 11.24 -13.78
C GLN A 112 -3.13 9.94 -12.98
N VAL A 113 -2.32 9.02 -13.47
CA VAL A 113 -1.96 7.79 -12.76
C VAL A 113 -0.62 7.99 -12.04
N PHE A 114 -0.60 7.69 -10.74
CA PHE A 114 0.59 7.73 -9.91
C PHE A 114 1.02 6.30 -9.57
N ASN A 115 2.24 5.96 -9.96
CA ASN A 115 2.95 4.85 -9.37
C ASN A 115 3.38 5.27 -7.95
N SER A 116 2.79 4.70 -6.92
CA SER A 116 3.14 5.06 -5.54
C SER A 116 4.58 4.69 -5.16
N CYS A 117 5.24 3.84 -5.96
CA CYS A 117 6.51 3.18 -5.62
C CYS A 117 6.46 2.50 -4.24
N SER A 118 5.27 2.13 -3.80
CA SER A 118 4.98 1.59 -2.47
C SER A 118 3.84 0.54 -2.53
N ALA A 119 3.33 0.17 -1.36
CA ALA A 119 2.18 -0.68 -1.15
C ALA A 119 1.54 -0.36 0.22
N ALA A 120 0.29 -0.76 0.43
CA ALA A 120 -0.37 -0.68 1.73
C ALA A 120 -0.33 0.74 2.33
N ALA A 121 0.32 0.90 3.49
CA ALA A 121 0.46 2.19 4.18
C ALA A 121 0.98 3.32 3.28
N GLY A 122 1.86 3.02 2.31
CA GLY A 122 2.40 4.03 1.41
C GLY A 122 1.40 4.54 0.40
N GLU A 123 0.54 3.67 -0.13
CA GLU A 123 -0.54 4.11 -1.00
C GLU A 123 -1.56 4.96 -0.25
N VAL A 124 -1.92 4.56 0.99
CA VAL A 124 -2.80 5.37 1.84
C VAL A 124 -2.22 6.77 2.05
N ALA A 125 -0.92 6.87 2.34
CA ALA A 125 -0.27 8.17 2.52
C ALA A 125 -0.34 9.03 1.25
N VAL A 126 -0.14 8.45 0.06
CA VAL A 126 -0.26 9.16 -1.23
C VAL A 126 -1.71 9.58 -1.48
N ALA A 127 -2.68 8.71 -1.26
CA ALA A 127 -4.10 9.00 -1.46
C ALA A 127 -4.59 10.12 -0.53
N LEU A 128 -4.17 10.13 0.74
CA LEU A 128 -4.47 11.21 1.68
C LEU A 128 -3.78 12.52 1.31
N LYS A 129 -2.57 12.48 0.76
CA LYS A 129 -1.89 13.68 0.26
C LYS A 129 -2.63 14.30 -0.93
N ILE A 130 -3.12 13.49 -1.86
CA ILE A 130 -3.96 13.96 -2.97
C ILE A 130 -5.24 14.59 -2.43
N LEU A 131 -5.90 13.94 -1.47
CA LEU A 131 -7.13 14.46 -0.84
C LEU A 131 -6.91 15.85 -0.24
N GLU A 132 -5.82 16.02 0.54
CA GLU A 132 -5.43 17.30 1.13
C GLU A 132 -5.27 18.38 0.05
N LEU A 133 -4.49 18.09 -1.00
CA LEU A 133 -4.18 19.02 -2.07
C LEU A 133 -5.41 19.37 -2.91
N ALA A 134 -6.21 18.38 -3.30
CA ALA A 134 -7.42 18.59 -4.10
C ALA A 134 -8.48 19.40 -3.33
N LYS A 135 -8.68 19.11 -2.03
CA LYS A 135 -9.60 19.87 -1.16
C LYS A 135 -9.14 21.31 -0.90
N SER A 136 -7.85 21.60 -1.03
CA SER A 136 -7.36 22.99 -0.90
C SER A 136 -7.69 23.86 -2.11
N GLY A 137 -8.32 23.32 -3.16
CA GLY A 137 -8.73 24.03 -4.36
C GLY A 137 -7.58 24.31 -5.34
N LEU A 138 -6.46 23.61 -5.23
CA LEU A 138 -5.35 23.74 -6.17
C LEU A 138 -5.74 23.20 -7.55
N PRO A 139 -5.27 23.85 -8.65
CA PRO A 139 -5.47 23.33 -10.00
C PRO A 139 -4.88 21.93 -10.18
N PHE A 140 -5.50 21.09 -11.03
CA PHE A 140 -5.09 19.71 -11.32
C PHE A 140 -3.57 19.54 -11.45
N LYS A 141 -2.93 20.33 -12.32
CA LYS A 141 -1.48 20.23 -12.56
C LYS A 141 -0.62 20.53 -11.33
N HIS A 142 -1.12 21.34 -10.38
CA HIS A 142 -0.42 21.59 -9.13
C HIS A 142 -0.55 20.41 -8.18
N VAL A 143 -1.75 19.83 -8.06
CA VAL A 143 -1.97 18.59 -7.29
C VAL A 143 -1.06 17.49 -7.82
N VAL A 144 -0.99 17.30 -9.14
CA VAL A 144 -0.11 16.31 -9.78
C VAL A 144 1.35 16.53 -9.40
N ARG A 145 1.87 17.74 -9.56
CA ARG A 145 3.26 18.06 -9.27
C ARG A 145 3.62 17.82 -7.80
N GLU A 146 2.80 18.32 -6.87
CA GLU A 146 3.06 18.18 -5.44
C GLU A 146 2.96 16.71 -4.99
N THR A 147 2.02 15.94 -5.57
CA THR A 147 1.91 14.51 -5.31
C THR A 147 3.13 13.74 -5.81
N GLN A 148 3.64 14.05 -7.00
CA GLN A 148 4.87 13.43 -7.53
C GLN A 148 6.08 13.71 -6.63
N GLN A 149 6.22 14.96 -6.15
CA GLN A 149 7.27 15.32 -5.20
C GLN A 149 7.13 14.57 -3.86
N PHE A 150 5.90 14.40 -3.39
CA PHE A 150 5.61 13.62 -2.17
C PHE A 150 5.99 12.15 -2.35
N ILE A 151 5.62 11.51 -3.48
CA ILE A 151 6.00 10.12 -3.80
C ILE A 151 7.53 9.97 -3.83
N GLY A 152 8.26 10.90 -4.40
CA GLY A 152 9.73 10.86 -4.43
C GLY A 152 10.42 10.96 -3.05
N ARG A 153 9.66 11.30 -1.99
CA ARG A 153 10.17 11.47 -0.63
C ARG A 153 9.61 10.47 0.37
N ILE A 154 8.59 9.71 -0.02
CA ILE A 154 7.96 8.72 0.85
C ILE A 154 8.91 7.55 1.11
N LYS A 155 8.91 7.04 2.33
CA LYS A 155 9.69 5.87 2.74
C LYS A 155 8.77 4.82 3.31
N THR A 156 8.92 3.59 2.82
CA THR A 156 8.11 2.45 3.28
C THR A 156 9.00 1.42 3.94
N LEU A 157 8.66 1.03 5.15
CA LEU A 157 9.37 0.08 6.00
C LEU A 157 8.40 -0.99 6.48
N PHE A 158 8.84 -2.24 6.59
CA PHE A 158 7.95 -3.28 7.08
C PHE A 158 8.67 -4.43 7.77
N VAL A 159 7.93 -5.11 8.65
CA VAL A 159 8.32 -6.36 9.28
C VAL A 159 7.14 -7.31 9.22
N LEU A 160 7.34 -8.48 8.62
CA LEU A 160 6.33 -9.51 8.45
C LEU A 160 6.68 -10.76 9.26
N GLU A 161 5.68 -11.54 9.61
CA GLU A 161 5.91 -12.84 10.28
C GLU A 161 6.59 -13.83 9.35
N THR A 162 6.27 -13.80 8.06
CA THR A 162 6.89 -14.57 7.00
C THR A 162 6.96 -13.78 5.71
N LEU A 163 7.94 -14.10 4.85
CA LEU A 163 8.09 -13.54 3.51
C LEU A 163 7.74 -14.56 2.41
N GLU A 164 7.20 -15.72 2.80
CA GLU A 164 6.97 -16.82 1.87
C GLU A 164 6.02 -16.47 0.72
N ASN A 165 4.92 -15.75 0.98
CA ASN A 165 3.99 -15.36 -0.06
C ASN A 165 4.61 -14.35 -1.04
N LEU A 166 5.41 -13.41 -0.56
CA LEU A 166 6.19 -12.51 -1.42
C LEU A 166 7.21 -13.30 -2.27
N ARG A 167 7.88 -14.30 -1.68
CA ARG A 167 8.88 -15.12 -2.34
C ARG A 167 8.24 -16.03 -3.40
N LYS A 168 7.23 -16.82 -3.03
CA LYS A 168 6.55 -17.76 -3.92
C LYS A 168 5.86 -17.06 -5.10
N ASN A 169 5.37 -15.85 -4.88
CA ASN A 169 4.77 -15.01 -5.92
C ASN A 169 5.77 -14.16 -6.71
N GLY A 170 7.08 -14.32 -6.50
CA GLY A 170 8.11 -13.66 -7.30
C GLY A 170 8.39 -12.19 -7.01
N ARG A 171 7.86 -11.62 -5.90
CA ARG A 171 8.09 -10.22 -5.49
C ARG A 171 9.42 -10.01 -4.76
N LEU A 172 10.19 -11.09 -4.54
CA LEU A 172 11.51 -11.07 -3.90
C LEU A 172 12.60 -11.74 -4.75
N THR A 173 12.50 -11.72 -6.07
CA THR A 173 13.42 -12.42 -6.98
C THR A 173 14.88 -12.04 -6.75
N LYS A 174 15.17 -10.76 -6.53
CA LYS A 174 16.54 -10.26 -6.25
C LYS A 174 17.04 -10.62 -4.83
N LEU A 175 16.17 -11.12 -3.94
CA LEU A 175 16.45 -11.38 -2.53
C LEU A 175 16.35 -12.85 -2.14
N GLN A 176 16.15 -13.77 -3.09
CA GLN A 176 15.92 -15.19 -2.82
C GLN A 176 17.04 -15.82 -1.96
N ALA A 177 18.30 -15.52 -2.26
CA ALA A 177 19.45 -16.05 -1.50
C ALA A 177 19.48 -15.56 -0.04
N VAL A 178 18.93 -14.38 0.23
CA VAL A 178 18.89 -13.79 1.59
C VAL A 178 17.83 -14.44 2.46
N ILE A 179 16.76 -14.95 1.84
CA ILE A 179 15.56 -15.46 2.53
C ILE A 179 15.71 -16.95 2.85
N THR A 180 16.39 -17.72 2.00
CA THR A 180 16.60 -19.18 2.19
C THR A 180 17.38 -19.54 3.46
N GLY A 181 18.15 -18.63 4.03
CA GLY A 181 18.86 -18.82 5.30
C GLY A 181 18.13 -18.32 6.57
N ALA A 182 16.92 -17.79 6.44
CA ALA A 182 16.26 -16.96 7.46
C ALA A 182 15.25 -17.69 8.36
N LEU A 183 15.32 -19.03 8.46
CA LEU A 183 14.28 -19.85 9.11
C LEU A 183 13.97 -19.50 10.59
N LYS A 184 14.83 -18.74 11.27
CA LYS A 184 14.65 -18.34 12.69
C LYS A 184 14.87 -16.86 12.95
N ILE A 185 14.90 -16.02 11.90
CA ILE A 185 15.13 -14.59 12.04
C ILE A 185 13.99 -13.81 11.40
N LYS A 186 13.71 -12.64 11.96
CA LYS A 186 12.80 -11.66 11.37
C LYS A 186 13.58 -10.68 10.52
N LEU A 187 13.20 -10.53 9.27
CA LEU A 187 13.80 -9.55 8.38
C LEU A 187 13.09 -8.21 8.53
N PHE A 188 13.87 -7.17 8.64
CA PHE A 188 13.44 -5.78 8.55
C PHE A 188 13.67 -5.31 7.11
N MET A 189 12.62 -4.93 6.44
CA MET A 189 12.56 -4.67 5.00
C MET A 189 12.11 -3.24 4.74
N GLY A 190 12.31 -2.79 3.52
CA GLY A 190 11.83 -1.50 3.03
C GLY A 190 11.62 -1.48 1.53
N GLY A 191 11.09 -0.36 1.02
CA GLY A 191 11.05 -0.04 -0.40
C GLY A 191 12.28 0.74 -0.85
N THR A 192 12.74 0.50 -2.09
CA THR A 192 13.68 1.39 -2.79
C THR A 192 12.91 2.60 -3.35
N PRO A 193 13.59 3.68 -3.76
CA PRO A 193 12.94 4.82 -4.42
C PRO A 193 12.15 4.41 -5.68
N GLU A 194 12.56 3.34 -6.36
CA GLU A 194 11.90 2.80 -7.56
C GLU A 194 10.68 1.92 -7.21
N GLY A 195 10.49 1.57 -5.93
CA GLY A 195 9.38 0.74 -5.45
C GLY A 195 9.67 -0.76 -5.48
N GLU A 196 10.93 -1.18 -5.50
CA GLU A 196 11.33 -2.57 -5.28
C GLU A 196 11.51 -2.86 -3.79
N ILE A 197 11.33 -4.11 -3.37
CA ILE A 197 11.59 -4.52 -1.99
C ILE A 197 13.09 -4.69 -1.77
N CYS A 198 13.60 -4.15 -0.64
CA CYS A 198 14.98 -4.32 -0.21
C CYS A 198 15.08 -4.76 1.26
N LYS A 199 16.17 -5.45 1.61
CA LYS A 199 16.50 -5.80 2.99
C LYS A 199 17.24 -4.65 3.65
N LEU A 200 16.76 -4.21 4.81
CA LEU A 200 17.39 -3.16 5.62
C LEU A 200 18.09 -3.73 6.85
N GLY A 201 17.66 -4.90 7.33
CA GLY A 201 18.27 -5.52 8.48
C GLY A 201 17.62 -6.85 8.88
N GLN A 202 18.02 -7.35 10.04
CA GLN A 202 17.48 -8.59 10.60
C GLN A 202 17.54 -8.59 12.13
N ALA A 203 16.70 -9.41 12.76
CA ALA A 203 16.62 -9.58 14.19
C ALA A 203 16.18 -11.00 14.55
N LEU A 204 16.33 -11.42 15.80
CA LEU A 204 15.90 -12.73 16.26
C LEU A 204 14.40 -12.78 16.57
N THR A 205 13.82 -11.65 16.96
CA THR A 205 12.41 -11.57 17.34
C THR A 205 11.69 -10.42 16.64
N MET A 206 10.36 -10.50 16.53
CA MET A 206 9.51 -9.42 16.00
C MET A 206 9.73 -8.11 16.77
N LYS A 207 9.78 -8.18 18.10
CA LYS A 207 10.03 -7.00 18.96
C LYS A 207 11.34 -6.29 18.61
N GLN A 208 12.42 -7.04 18.41
CA GLN A 208 13.72 -6.47 18.02
C GLN A 208 13.70 -5.89 16.60
N ALA A 209 13.01 -6.56 15.65
CA ALA A 209 12.88 -6.06 14.28
C ALA A 209 12.09 -4.75 14.23
N LEU A 210 10.97 -4.66 14.97
CA LEU A 210 10.20 -3.43 15.12
C LEU A 210 10.99 -2.32 15.82
N GLY A 211 11.84 -2.67 16.82
CA GLY A 211 12.77 -1.72 17.44
C GLY A 211 13.71 -1.10 16.40
N LYS A 212 14.32 -1.93 15.54
CA LYS A 212 15.18 -1.46 14.45
C LYS A 212 14.43 -0.59 13.42
N LEU A 213 13.16 -0.91 13.14
CA LEU A 213 12.30 -0.09 12.30
C LEU A 213 12.13 1.31 12.91
N VAL A 214 11.80 1.39 14.20
CA VAL A 214 11.68 2.67 14.92
C VAL A 214 13.00 3.44 14.92
N ASP A 215 14.12 2.77 15.18
CA ASP A 215 15.45 3.40 15.16
C ASP A 215 15.80 3.95 13.77
N LYS A 216 15.41 3.23 12.72
CA LYS A 216 15.60 3.69 11.32
C LYS A 216 14.79 4.95 11.02
N ILE A 217 13.52 5.01 11.45
CA ILE A 217 12.69 6.21 11.32
C ILE A 217 13.32 7.36 12.10
N ALA A 218 13.69 7.15 13.36
CA ALA A 218 14.26 8.18 14.22
C ALA A 218 15.61 8.74 13.73
N SER A 219 16.36 7.93 12.97
CA SER A 219 17.62 8.36 12.35
C SER A 219 17.46 9.21 11.10
N ASP A 220 16.25 9.32 10.59
CA ASP A 220 15.92 10.06 9.38
C ASP A 220 15.31 11.43 9.74
N PRO A 221 15.98 12.55 9.51
CA PRO A 221 15.46 13.88 9.86
C PRO A 221 14.18 14.24 9.10
N ASP A 222 13.94 13.62 7.94
CA ASP A 222 12.80 13.94 7.08
C ASP A 222 11.43 13.50 7.67
N HIS A 223 11.40 12.79 8.82
CA HIS A 223 10.14 12.41 9.46
C HIS A 223 9.45 13.58 10.19
N GLU A 224 10.19 14.61 10.61
CA GLU A 224 9.67 15.67 11.48
C GLU A 224 8.54 16.45 10.79
N GLY A 225 7.41 16.57 11.47
CA GLY A 225 6.22 17.29 11.00
C GLY A 225 5.41 16.58 9.90
N ARG A 226 5.81 15.39 9.45
CA ARG A 226 5.06 14.60 8.46
C ARG A 226 3.95 13.78 9.14
N VAL A 227 3.04 13.25 8.34
CA VAL A 227 2.08 12.22 8.77
C VAL A 227 2.65 10.86 8.43
N ALA A 228 2.69 9.95 9.40
CA ALA A 228 3.03 8.55 9.19
C ALA A 228 1.76 7.70 9.10
N THR A 229 1.82 6.64 8.31
CA THR A 229 0.75 5.65 8.19
C THR A 229 1.28 4.28 8.60
N ILE A 230 0.54 3.56 9.44
CA ILE A 230 0.84 2.18 9.86
C ILE A 230 -0.31 1.30 9.37
N CYS A 231 -0.02 0.39 8.44
CA CYS A 231 -0.94 -0.68 8.10
C CYS A 231 -0.62 -1.92 8.94
N GLN A 232 -1.64 -2.56 9.51
CA GLN A 232 -1.50 -3.74 10.34
C GLN A 232 -2.40 -4.89 9.84
N CYS A 233 -1.86 -6.11 9.81
CA CYS A 233 -2.62 -7.29 9.44
C CYS A 233 -2.97 -8.09 10.70
N ASN A 234 -4.24 -8.02 11.12
CA ASN A 234 -4.80 -8.75 12.28
C ASN A 234 -3.98 -8.63 13.58
N CYS A 235 -3.33 -7.47 13.80
CA CYS A 235 -2.49 -7.25 14.98
C CYS A 235 -2.59 -5.82 15.54
N PRO A 236 -3.81 -5.34 15.90
CA PRO A 236 -4.04 -3.95 16.31
C PRO A 236 -3.23 -3.55 17.55
N GLU A 237 -3.03 -4.44 18.53
CA GLU A 237 -2.23 -4.15 19.73
C GLU A 237 -0.76 -3.92 19.37
N ARG A 238 -0.21 -4.70 18.41
CA ARG A 238 1.14 -4.51 17.89
C ARG A 238 1.29 -3.15 17.21
N ALA A 239 0.31 -2.76 16.42
CA ALA A 239 0.31 -1.47 15.73
C ALA A 239 0.23 -0.30 16.73
N GLN A 240 -0.60 -0.39 17.75
CA GLN A 240 -0.68 0.61 18.82
C GLN A 240 0.64 0.72 19.60
N GLN A 241 1.25 -0.42 19.95
CA GLN A 241 2.55 -0.43 20.63
C GLN A 241 3.65 0.16 19.72
N LEU A 242 3.61 -0.12 18.40
CA LEU A 242 4.54 0.45 17.43
C LEU A 242 4.36 1.97 17.35
N LYS A 243 3.12 2.47 17.23
CA LYS A 243 2.79 3.89 17.25
C LYS A 243 3.38 4.55 18.50
N ALA A 244 3.10 4.02 19.69
CA ALA A 244 3.61 4.57 20.94
C ALA A 244 5.15 4.59 21.01
N ASN A 245 5.83 3.60 20.39
CA ASN A 245 7.29 3.57 20.34
C ASN A 245 7.86 4.60 19.33
N ILE A 246 7.18 4.84 18.22
CA ILE A 246 7.53 5.89 17.25
C ILE A 246 7.36 7.26 17.90
N GLU A 247 6.22 7.54 18.55
CA GLU A 247 5.92 8.82 19.21
C GLU A 247 6.96 9.20 20.28
N LYS A 248 7.56 8.20 20.95
CA LYS A 248 8.65 8.46 21.93
C LYS A 248 9.94 8.95 21.31
N LYS A 249 10.22 8.66 20.04
CA LYS A 249 11.51 8.93 19.38
C LYS A 249 11.41 9.90 18.21
N CYS A 250 10.23 10.08 17.66
CA CYS A 250 9.98 10.83 16.42
C CYS A 250 8.91 11.88 16.63
N LYS A 251 8.99 12.99 15.89
CA LYS A 251 8.06 14.12 15.97
C LYS A 251 7.20 14.18 14.70
N PHE A 252 6.35 13.18 14.49
CA PHE A 252 5.33 13.23 13.45
C PHE A 252 4.22 14.21 13.83
N ALA A 253 3.59 14.84 12.85
CA ALA A 253 2.38 15.62 13.05
C ALA A 253 1.19 14.73 13.44
N ASP A 254 1.11 13.53 12.85
CA ASP A 254 0.14 12.50 13.19
C ASP A 254 0.66 11.12 12.78
N ILE A 255 0.07 10.07 13.38
CA ILE A 255 0.32 8.67 13.02
C ILE A 255 -1.03 7.96 12.88
N ILE A 256 -1.37 7.64 11.64
CA ILE A 256 -2.62 6.98 11.27
C ILE A 256 -2.42 5.47 11.25
N ILE A 257 -3.30 4.71 11.90
CA ILE A 257 -3.30 3.24 11.84
C ILE A 257 -4.47 2.79 10.98
N VAL A 258 -4.21 1.93 10.01
CA VAL A 258 -5.22 1.32 9.14
C VAL A 258 -5.15 -0.21 9.20
N PRO A 259 -6.28 -0.92 9.15
CA PRO A 259 -6.29 -2.37 9.00
C PRO A 259 -5.91 -2.74 7.56
N ALA A 260 -5.24 -3.88 7.39
CA ALA A 260 -4.94 -4.44 6.10
C ALA A 260 -6.20 -4.94 5.37
N GLY A 261 -6.35 -4.61 4.10
CA GLY A 261 -7.29 -5.24 3.17
C GLY A 261 -6.81 -6.63 2.73
N GLY A 262 -7.49 -7.21 1.74
CA GLY A 262 -7.20 -8.57 1.28
C GLY A 262 -5.80 -8.72 0.68
N ILE A 263 -5.41 -7.85 -0.25
CA ILE A 263 -4.09 -7.92 -0.90
C ILE A 263 -2.97 -7.75 0.13
N THR A 264 -3.07 -6.76 1.00
CA THR A 264 -2.07 -6.57 2.06
C THR A 264 -2.04 -7.77 3.00
N THR A 265 -3.18 -8.37 3.35
CA THR A 265 -3.26 -9.60 4.15
C THR A 265 -2.55 -10.77 3.50
N VAL A 266 -2.72 -10.98 2.18
CA VAL A 266 -2.01 -12.04 1.44
C VAL A 266 -0.50 -11.94 1.60
N TYR A 267 0.05 -10.75 1.49
CA TYR A 267 1.51 -10.56 1.47
C TYR A 267 2.12 -10.26 2.84
N ALA A 268 1.39 -9.55 3.71
CA ALA A 268 1.85 -9.25 5.06
C ALA A 268 1.66 -10.42 6.02
N ASN A 269 0.70 -11.31 5.76
CA ASN A 269 0.27 -12.38 6.64
C ASN A 269 -0.19 -11.89 8.02
N ASP A 270 -0.76 -12.79 8.81
CA ASP A 270 -1.17 -12.51 10.19
C ASP A 270 0.00 -11.96 11.00
N GLY A 271 -0.19 -10.80 11.62
CA GLY A 271 0.79 -10.12 12.45
C GLY A 271 1.78 -9.22 11.71
N GLY A 272 1.67 -9.08 10.38
CA GLY A 272 2.52 -8.18 9.61
C GLY A 272 2.22 -6.69 9.84
N VAL A 273 3.24 -5.83 9.77
CA VAL A 273 3.08 -4.38 9.82
C VAL A 273 3.90 -3.70 8.74
N VAL A 274 3.30 -2.67 8.14
CA VAL A 274 3.91 -1.80 7.13
C VAL A 274 3.77 -0.35 7.61
N VAL A 275 4.86 0.39 7.59
CA VAL A 275 4.91 1.81 7.98
C VAL A 275 5.37 2.64 6.81
N SER A 276 4.71 3.78 6.57
CA SER A 276 5.15 4.74 5.56
C SER A 276 5.10 6.16 6.11
N TYR A 277 6.06 7.02 5.70
CA TYR A 277 6.17 8.43 6.11
C TYR A 277 6.89 9.29 5.08
#